data_557b71c7e2f2c540b821ac6b31c3f1ff
#
_entry.id   557b71c7e2f2c540b821ac6b31c3f1ff
#
_cell.length_a   1.000
_cell.length_b   1.000
_cell.length_c   1.000
_cell.angle_alpha   90.00
_cell.angle_beta   90.00
_cell.angle_gamma   90.00
#
_symmetry.space_group_name_H-M   'P 1'
#
loop_
_entity.id
_entity.type
_entity.pdbx_description
1 polymer ?
#
loop_
_entity_poly.entity_id
_entity_poly.type
_entity_poly.pdbx_seq_one_letter_code
_entity_poly.pdbx_strand_id
1 'polypeptide(L)'
;MHFAYFYVLWVTIQFGFKAPAFAAETSWAHAGLLYLESFIDPFGTLWFIYLLPVFFVVIKATRGTPPAAVWAVAALLEMTHLATGWTLIDEFCARFVYIYSGYLFADRVFALSDRARAHPGRALAGLALWALVDGGTVAMGFSEWPLVSLALGLSGACAIITMGTLLARMNWLNCLRFCGEHSIVIYLAFFLPMAATRTLLLRAGPIHDIGTISLLVTIVGVLGALAIWRLALAVGANFLFERPAAFWIAPQRPRPVLQAAE
;
A
#
# COMPACT_ATOMS: atom_id res chain seq x y z
N MET A 1 11.97 -12.76 -0.86
CA MET A 1 13.27 -12.03 -0.92
C MET A 1 13.20 -10.68 -1.64
N HIS A 2 12.34 -10.49 -2.65
CA HIS A 2 12.20 -9.21 -3.37
C HIS A 2 11.81 -8.06 -2.43
N PHE A 3 10.78 -8.24 -1.63
CA PHE A 3 10.28 -7.22 -0.70
C PHE A 3 11.25 -6.91 0.44
N ALA A 4 11.96 -7.93 0.97
CA ALA A 4 12.96 -7.71 2.02
C ALA A 4 14.13 -6.83 1.53
N TYR A 5 14.57 -6.99 0.27
CA TYR A 5 15.58 -6.12 -0.30
C TYR A 5 15.14 -4.66 -0.32
N PHE A 6 13.94 -4.39 -0.82
CA PHE A 6 13.41 -3.03 -0.86
C PHE A 6 13.16 -2.45 0.52
N TYR A 7 12.71 -3.28 1.46
CA TYR A 7 12.53 -2.83 2.82
C TYR A 7 13.85 -2.34 3.43
N VAL A 8 14.89 -3.19 3.42
CA VAL A 8 16.21 -2.85 3.98
C VAL A 8 16.78 -1.60 3.32
N LEU A 9 16.73 -1.52 2.00
CA LEU A 9 17.25 -0.37 1.26
C LEU A 9 16.51 0.92 1.62
N TRP A 10 15.18 0.91 1.52
CA TRP A 10 14.39 2.11 1.70
C TRP A 10 14.20 2.52 3.17
N VAL A 11 14.21 1.57 4.12
CA VAL A 11 14.24 1.93 5.55
C VAL A 11 15.55 2.64 5.90
N THR A 12 16.68 2.19 5.35
CA THR A 12 17.97 2.86 5.54
C THR A 12 17.96 4.27 4.97
N ILE A 13 17.44 4.45 3.76
CA ILE A 13 17.31 5.78 3.14
C ILE A 13 16.40 6.68 3.97
N GLN A 14 15.18 6.23 4.30
CA GLN A 14 14.22 7.03 5.07
C GLN A 14 14.75 7.35 6.46
N PHE A 15 15.40 6.38 7.10
CA PHE A 15 16.02 6.59 8.41
C PHE A 15 17.16 7.61 8.34
N GLY A 16 18.00 7.55 7.32
CA GLY A 16 19.06 8.54 7.11
C GLY A 16 18.55 9.98 7.06
N PHE A 17 17.38 10.21 6.47
CA PHE A 17 16.73 11.52 6.48
C PHE A 17 16.14 11.92 7.84
N LYS A 18 15.68 10.96 8.65
CA LYS A 18 15.09 11.20 9.97
C LYS A 18 16.11 11.20 11.11
N ALA A 19 17.23 10.51 10.94
CA ALA A 19 18.24 10.34 11.98
C ALA A 19 18.74 11.64 12.64
N PRO A 20 18.97 12.74 11.89
CA PRO A 20 19.36 14.01 12.52
C PRO A 20 18.30 14.57 13.46
N ALA A 21 17.02 14.41 13.15
CA ALA A 21 15.92 14.85 14.01
C ALA A 21 15.85 13.99 15.29
N PHE A 22 15.93 12.67 15.17
CA PHE A 22 15.96 11.77 16.32
C PHE A 22 17.19 12.00 17.22
N ALA A 23 18.35 12.21 16.60
CA ALA A 23 19.58 12.51 17.37
C ALA A 23 19.53 13.86 18.09
N ALA A 24 18.83 14.85 17.52
CA ALA A 24 18.63 16.15 18.16
C ALA A 24 17.69 16.08 19.37
N GLU A 25 16.69 15.18 19.34
CA GLU A 25 15.74 14.99 20.45
C GLU A 25 16.34 14.18 21.61
N THR A 26 17.25 13.23 21.30
CA THR A 26 17.79 12.30 22.31
C THR A 26 19.31 12.17 22.21
N SER A 27 19.82 11.29 21.34
CA SER A 27 21.23 11.07 21.06
C SER A 27 21.43 10.23 19.80
N TRP A 28 22.62 10.27 19.19
CA TRP A 28 23.00 9.42 18.08
C TRP A 28 22.98 7.92 18.42
N ALA A 29 23.30 7.56 19.67
CA ALA A 29 23.23 6.17 20.13
C ALA A 29 21.78 5.67 20.16
N HIS A 30 20.84 6.49 20.64
CA HIS A 30 19.42 6.16 20.64
C HIS A 30 18.85 6.09 19.21
N ALA A 31 19.23 7.01 18.34
CA ALA A 31 18.89 6.93 16.92
C ALA A 31 19.36 5.61 16.28
N GLY A 32 20.57 5.14 16.61
CA GLY A 32 21.07 3.84 16.19
C GLY A 32 20.22 2.66 16.69
N LEU A 33 19.75 2.71 17.93
CA LEU A 33 18.84 1.68 18.46
C LEU A 33 17.49 1.68 17.74
N LEU A 34 16.89 2.84 17.47
CA LEU A 34 15.66 2.97 16.69
C LEU A 34 15.81 2.40 15.27
N TYR A 35 16.99 2.58 14.65
CA TYR A 35 17.26 1.96 13.35
C TYR A 35 17.29 0.44 13.44
N LEU A 36 17.90 -0.15 14.45
CA LEU A 36 17.89 -1.60 14.65
C LEU A 36 16.49 -2.12 14.97
N GLU A 37 15.72 -1.40 15.78
CA GLU A 37 14.33 -1.72 16.11
C GLU A 37 13.45 -1.75 14.87
N SER A 38 13.71 -0.91 13.85
CA SER A 38 12.96 -0.88 12.59
C SER A 38 13.00 -2.21 11.82
N PHE A 39 13.93 -3.11 12.11
CA PHE A 39 13.97 -4.45 11.52
C PHE A 39 13.06 -5.46 12.24
N ILE A 40 12.56 -5.12 13.42
CA ILE A 40 11.63 -5.93 14.21
C ILE A 40 10.24 -5.33 14.12
N ASP A 41 10.13 -4.02 14.38
CA ASP A 41 8.89 -3.25 14.24
C ASP A 41 9.07 -2.18 13.15
N PRO A 42 8.42 -2.35 11.98
CA PRO A 42 8.61 -1.47 10.83
C PRO A 42 8.06 -0.08 11.13
N PHE A 43 8.89 0.93 10.97
CA PHE A 43 8.50 2.31 11.23
C PHE A 43 8.11 3.06 9.95
N GLY A 44 7.23 4.05 10.12
CA GLY A 44 6.86 4.99 9.06
C GLY A 44 6.00 4.34 7.99
N THR A 45 6.25 4.65 6.72
CA THR A 45 5.38 4.26 5.60
C THR A 45 5.70 2.88 5.02
N LEU A 46 6.80 2.26 5.42
CA LEU A 46 7.29 0.99 4.83
C LEU A 46 6.72 -0.27 5.48
N TRP A 47 5.86 -0.14 6.49
CA TRP A 47 5.26 -1.28 7.20
C TRP A 47 4.57 -2.27 6.25
N PHE A 48 3.92 -1.80 5.19
CA PHE A 48 3.18 -2.67 4.27
C PHE A 48 4.12 -3.58 3.46
N ILE A 49 5.25 -3.05 2.94
CA ILE A 49 6.21 -3.87 2.19
C ILE A 49 6.93 -4.88 3.10
N TYR A 50 7.08 -4.54 4.40
CA TYR A 50 7.56 -5.46 5.42
C TYR A 50 6.57 -6.60 5.68
N LEU A 51 5.27 -6.28 5.77
CA LEU A 51 4.21 -7.26 6.03
C LEU A 51 3.91 -8.19 4.85
N LEU A 52 4.16 -7.79 3.61
CA LEU A 52 3.88 -8.63 2.44
C LEU A 52 4.52 -10.03 2.54
N PRO A 53 5.82 -10.20 2.83
CA PRO A 53 6.41 -11.52 3.06
C PRO A 53 5.72 -12.30 4.20
N VAL A 54 5.35 -11.62 5.28
CA VAL A 54 4.68 -12.25 6.43
C VAL A 54 3.34 -12.81 6.01
N PHE A 55 2.52 -12.05 5.28
CA PHE A 55 1.26 -12.53 4.74
C PHE A 55 1.44 -13.77 3.85
N PHE A 56 2.42 -13.76 2.94
CA PHE A 56 2.70 -14.92 2.09
C PHE A 56 3.15 -16.14 2.88
N VAL A 57 3.96 -15.97 3.91
CA VAL A 57 4.40 -17.07 4.78
C VAL A 57 3.21 -17.66 5.54
N VAL A 58 2.35 -16.82 6.12
CA VAL A 58 1.16 -17.27 6.85
C VAL A 58 0.18 -17.98 5.92
N ILE A 59 -0.13 -17.42 4.74
CA ILE A 59 -0.98 -18.07 3.74
C ILE A 59 -0.41 -19.44 3.33
N LYS A 60 0.92 -19.54 3.16
CA LYS A 60 1.56 -20.81 2.83
C LYS A 60 1.51 -21.80 3.98
N ALA A 61 1.74 -21.35 5.21
CA ALA A 61 1.71 -22.19 6.40
C ALA A 61 0.30 -22.73 6.70
N THR A 62 -0.73 -21.95 6.39
CA THR A 62 -2.13 -22.31 6.64
C THR A 62 -2.80 -23.12 5.52
N ARG A 63 -2.05 -23.52 4.47
CA ARG A 63 -2.62 -24.27 3.31
C ARG A 63 -3.28 -25.61 3.70
N GLY A 64 -2.85 -26.24 4.78
CA GLY A 64 -3.43 -27.49 5.29
C GLY A 64 -4.70 -27.30 6.14
N THR A 65 -5.05 -26.05 6.50
CA THR A 65 -6.20 -25.72 7.32
C THR A 65 -7.40 -25.37 6.43
N PRO A 66 -8.63 -25.73 6.81
CA PRO A 66 -9.83 -25.32 6.05
C PRO A 66 -9.86 -23.81 5.82
N PRO A 67 -10.01 -23.36 4.56
CA PRO A 67 -9.94 -21.93 4.23
C PRO A 67 -10.94 -21.06 5.01
N ALA A 68 -12.14 -21.59 5.26
CA ALA A 68 -13.16 -20.91 6.05
C ALA A 68 -12.71 -20.65 7.50
N ALA A 69 -11.98 -21.59 8.12
CA ALA A 69 -11.46 -21.42 9.47
C ALA A 69 -10.38 -20.33 9.53
N VAL A 70 -9.44 -20.32 8.55
CA VAL A 70 -8.41 -19.28 8.47
C VAL A 70 -9.06 -17.91 8.25
N TRP A 71 -10.03 -17.83 7.35
CA TRP A 71 -10.76 -16.58 7.09
C TRP A 71 -11.54 -16.11 8.32
N ALA A 72 -12.21 -16.99 9.04
CA ALA A 72 -12.94 -16.63 10.26
C ALA A 72 -12.02 -16.10 11.36
N VAL A 73 -10.84 -16.72 11.56
CA VAL A 73 -9.83 -16.21 12.50
C VAL A 73 -9.32 -14.86 12.05
N ALA A 74 -9.02 -14.69 10.76
CA ALA A 74 -8.57 -13.41 10.22
C ALA A 74 -9.61 -12.29 10.39
N ALA A 75 -10.92 -12.62 10.20
CA ALA A 75 -12.02 -11.70 10.42
C ALA A 75 -12.17 -11.32 11.89
N LEU A 76 -12.04 -12.30 12.80
CA LEU A 76 -12.07 -12.04 14.25
C LEU A 76 -10.91 -11.11 14.66
N LEU A 77 -9.70 -11.33 14.14
CA LEU A 77 -8.55 -10.47 14.43
C LEU A 77 -8.77 -9.02 13.97
N GLU A 78 -9.36 -8.81 12.79
CA GLU A 78 -9.72 -7.46 12.32
C GLU A 78 -10.76 -6.81 13.21
N MET A 79 -11.82 -7.54 13.56
CA MET A 79 -12.91 -7.05 14.41
C MET A 79 -12.48 -6.68 15.84
N THR A 80 -11.38 -7.23 16.34
CA THR A 80 -10.86 -6.89 17.69
C THR A 80 -10.21 -5.51 17.76
N HIS A 81 -9.89 -4.88 16.62
CA HIS A 81 -9.18 -3.59 16.55
C HIS A 81 -8.00 -3.54 17.51
N LEU A 82 -7.16 -4.59 17.49
CA LEU A 82 -6.00 -4.70 18.37
C LEU A 82 -5.09 -3.49 18.25
N ALA A 83 -4.72 -2.92 19.40
CA ALA A 83 -3.80 -1.81 19.53
C ALA A 83 -2.74 -2.16 20.58
N THR A 84 -1.81 -3.04 20.21
CA THR A 84 -0.72 -3.50 21.09
C THR A 84 0.43 -2.48 21.16
N GLY A 85 0.44 -1.53 20.22
CA GLY A 85 1.53 -0.59 20.02
C GLY A 85 2.66 -1.13 19.15
N TRP A 86 2.58 -2.39 18.70
CA TRP A 86 3.50 -2.99 17.74
C TRP A 86 2.90 -2.95 16.34
N THR A 87 3.48 -2.15 15.46
CA THR A 87 2.98 -1.96 14.08
C THR A 87 2.81 -3.29 13.35
N LEU A 88 3.75 -4.22 13.54
CA LEU A 88 3.71 -5.53 12.91
C LEU A 88 2.43 -6.31 13.28
N ILE A 89 2.08 -6.34 14.57
CA ILE A 89 0.94 -7.11 15.08
C ILE A 89 -0.36 -6.42 14.71
N ASP A 90 -0.45 -5.11 14.98
CA ASP A 90 -1.65 -4.32 14.79
C ASP A 90 -2.07 -4.28 13.32
N GLU A 91 -1.11 -3.99 12.43
CA GLU A 91 -1.35 -3.94 10.99
C GLU A 91 -1.60 -5.33 10.37
N PHE A 92 -0.95 -6.38 10.89
CA PHE A 92 -1.23 -7.75 10.47
C PHE A 92 -2.67 -8.13 10.80
N CYS A 93 -3.09 -7.94 12.03
CA CYS A 93 -4.44 -8.28 12.48
C CYS A 93 -5.51 -7.50 11.71
N ALA A 94 -5.29 -6.21 11.50
CA ALA A 94 -6.24 -5.35 10.80
C ALA A 94 -6.36 -5.65 9.29
N ARG A 95 -5.33 -6.24 8.64
CA ARG A 95 -5.29 -6.32 7.18
C ARG A 95 -5.25 -7.72 6.60
N PHE A 96 -4.91 -8.73 7.40
CA PHE A 96 -4.73 -10.09 6.91
C PHE A 96 -6.00 -10.65 6.26
N VAL A 97 -7.20 -10.34 6.81
CA VAL A 97 -8.48 -10.79 6.25
C VAL A 97 -8.69 -10.32 4.81
N TYR A 98 -8.28 -9.09 4.48
CA TYR A 98 -8.44 -8.53 3.13
C TYR A 98 -7.48 -9.16 2.14
N ILE A 99 -6.22 -9.36 2.53
CA ILE A 99 -5.21 -10.06 1.73
C ILE A 99 -5.62 -11.50 1.48
N TYR A 100 -6.09 -12.19 2.54
CA TYR A 100 -6.53 -13.57 2.44
C TYR A 100 -7.82 -13.71 1.61
N SER A 101 -8.74 -12.75 1.72
CA SER A 101 -9.94 -12.69 0.86
C SER A 101 -9.54 -12.50 -0.62
N GLY A 102 -8.58 -11.64 -0.91
CA GLY A 102 -8.04 -11.49 -2.27
C GLY A 102 -7.43 -12.79 -2.81
N TYR A 103 -6.74 -13.56 -1.96
CA TYR A 103 -6.21 -14.87 -2.34
C TYR A 103 -7.30 -15.91 -2.58
N LEU A 104 -8.31 -16.01 -1.69
CA LEU A 104 -9.40 -16.99 -1.80
C LEU A 104 -10.34 -16.72 -2.95
N PHE A 105 -10.65 -15.44 -3.21
CA PHE A 105 -11.68 -15.02 -4.15
C PHE A 105 -11.09 -14.38 -5.40
N ALA A 106 -9.84 -14.69 -5.76
CA ALA A 106 -9.16 -14.11 -6.92
C ALA A 106 -10.02 -14.17 -8.19
N ASP A 107 -10.59 -15.35 -8.51
CA ASP A 107 -11.44 -15.53 -9.70
C ASP A 107 -12.69 -14.65 -9.66
N ARG A 108 -13.28 -14.46 -8.47
CA ARG A 108 -14.44 -13.58 -8.28
C ARG A 108 -14.09 -12.11 -8.45
N VAL A 109 -12.89 -11.72 -8.03
CA VAL A 109 -12.34 -10.37 -8.21
C VAL A 109 -12.17 -10.07 -9.71
N PHE A 110 -11.59 -10.98 -10.47
CA PHE A 110 -11.49 -10.82 -11.93
C PHE A 110 -12.87 -10.80 -12.59
N ALA A 111 -13.78 -11.68 -12.21
CA ALA A 111 -15.16 -11.68 -12.72
C ALA A 111 -15.91 -10.38 -12.38
N LEU A 112 -15.66 -9.76 -11.22
CA LEU A 112 -16.20 -8.45 -10.86
C LEU A 112 -15.70 -7.37 -11.84
N SER A 113 -14.39 -7.35 -12.11
CA SER A 113 -13.80 -6.44 -13.10
C SER A 113 -14.42 -6.61 -14.48
N ASP A 114 -14.58 -7.85 -14.97
CA ASP A 114 -15.18 -8.12 -16.28
C ASP A 114 -16.65 -7.68 -16.34
N ARG A 115 -17.42 -7.92 -15.27
CA ARG A 115 -18.82 -7.45 -15.19
C ARG A 115 -18.90 -5.92 -15.17
N ALA A 116 -18.00 -5.25 -14.45
CA ALA A 116 -17.93 -3.80 -14.42
C ALA A 116 -17.60 -3.22 -15.82
N ARG A 117 -16.74 -3.89 -16.56
CA ARG A 117 -16.44 -3.55 -17.97
C ARG A 117 -17.66 -3.74 -18.89
N ALA A 118 -18.37 -4.86 -18.74
CA ALA A 118 -19.51 -5.18 -19.57
C ALA A 118 -20.72 -4.26 -19.30
N HIS A 119 -20.92 -3.88 -18.04
CA HIS A 119 -22.10 -3.12 -17.61
C HIS A 119 -21.73 -1.86 -16.79
N PRO A 120 -21.13 -0.82 -17.41
CA PRO A 120 -20.61 0.34 -16.69
C PRO A 120 -21.69 1.13 -15.93
N GLY A 121 -22.91 1.20 -16.45
CA GLY A 121 -24.03 1.86 -15.78
C GLY A 121 -24.41 1.17 -14.45
N ARG A 122 -24.45 -0.17 -14.44
CA ARG A 122 -24.69 -0.94 -13.21
C ARG A 122 -23.53 -0.80 -12.22
N ALA A 123 -22.31 -0.77 -12.73
CA ALA A 123 -21.12 -0.57 -11.90
C ALA A 123 -21.13 0.82 -11.23
N LEU A 124 -21.49 1.87 -11.96
CA LEU A 124 -21.65 3.23 -11.41
C LEU A 124 -22.77 3.30 -10.38
N ALA A 125 -23.91 2.68 -10.64
CA ALA A 125 -25.02 2.61 -9.68
C ALA A 125 -24.60 1.87 -8.39
N GLY A 126 -23.83 0.77 -8.52
CA GLY A 126 -23.26 0.05 -7.39
C GLY A 126 -22.28 0.89 -6.58
N LEU A 127 -21.41 1.65 -7.24
CA LEU A 127 -20.50 2.59 -6.57
C LEU A 127 -21.24 3.72 -5.85
N ALA A 128 -22.29 4.28 -6.46
CA ALA A 128 -23.11 5.31 -5.84
C ALA A 128 -23.83 4.76 -4.59
N LEU A 129 -24.41 3.56 -4.68
CA LEU A 129 -25.03 2.90 -3.54
C LEU A 129 -24.01 2.62 -2.43
N TRP A 130 -22.83 2.10 -2.78
CA TRP A 130 -21.76 1.89 -1.81
C TRP A 130 -21.37 3.19 -1.12
N ALA A 131 -21.16 4.29 -1.87
CA ALA A 131 -20.78 5.59 -1.31
C ALA A 131 -21.84 6.15 -0.37
N LEU A 132 -23.13 5.95 -0.68
CA LEU A 132 -24.25 6.36 0.18
C LEU A 132 -24.29 5.55 1.48
N VAL A 133 -24.10 4.22 1.39
CA VAL A 133 -24.11 3.33 2.56
C VAL A 133 -22.89 3.60 3.44
N ASP A 134 -21.68 3.68 2.84
CA ASP A 134 -20.44 3.94 3.54
C ASP A 134 -20.47 5.32 4.20
N GLY A 135 -20.81 6.38 3.44
CA GLY A 135 -20.95 7.73 3.97
C GLY A 135 -22.04 7.86 5.04
N GLY A 136 -23.16 7.15 4.89
CA GLY A 136 -24.22 7.08 5.90
C GLY A 136 -23.78 6.43 7.20
N THR A 137 -23.07 5.28 7.12
CA THR A 137 -22.54 4.57 8.30
C THR A 137 -21.48 5.39 9.02
N VAL A 138 -20.61 6.08 8.28
CA VAL A 138 -19.62 7.00 8.87
C VAL A 138 -20.30 8.19 9.55
N ALA A 139 -21.28 8.81 8.90
CA ALA A 139 -22.01 9.95 9.45
C ALA A 139 -22.79 9.60 10.72
N MET A 140 -23.27 8.35 10.83
CA MET A 140 -23.97 7.82 12.00
C MET A 140 -23.02 7.34 13.12
N GLY A 141 -21.70 7.30 12.88
CA GLY A 141 -20.71 6.81 13.84
C GLY A 141 -20.67 5.29 14.02
N PHE A 142 -21.27 4.53 13.09
CA PHE A 142 -21.30 3.07 13.17
C PHE A 142 -20.11 2.37 12.47
N SER A 143 -19.26 3.14 11.78
CA SER A 143 -18.12 2.60 11.00
C SER A 143 -17.13 1.79 11.82
N GLU A 144 -16.98 2.12 13.11
CA GLU A 144 -16.05 1.44 14.05
C GLU A 144 -16.64 0.17 14.67
N TRP A 145 -17.89 -0.17 14.39
CA TRP A 145 -18.46 -1.40 14.91
C TRP A 145 -17.83 -2.62 14.22
N PRO A 146 -17.46 -3.67 14.98
CA PRO A 146 -16.62 -4.76 14.45
C PRO A 146 -17.10 -5.40 13.14
N LEU A 147 -18.39 -5.79 13.08
CA LEU A 147 -18.97 -6.37 11.86
C LEU A 147 -19.16 -5.34 10.74
N VAL A 148 -19.42 -4.08 11.10
CA VAL A 148 -19.62 -2.99 10.15
C VAL A 148 -18.29 -2.63 9.50
N SER A 149 -17.23 -2.47 10.30
CA SER A 149 -15.85 -2.22 9.83
C SER A 149 -15.42 -3.26 8.81
N LEU A 150 -15.55 -4.55 9.16
CA LEU A 150 -15.21 -5.65 8.26
C LEU A 150 -16.03 -5.61 6.95
N ALA A 151 -17.34 -5.39 7.04
CA ALA A 151 -18.22 -5.33 5.87
C ALA A 151 -17.90 -4.12 4.97
N LEU A 152 -17.65 -2.95 5.56
CA LEU A 152 -17.25 -1.75 4.84
C LEU A 152 -15.88 -1.93 4.19
N GLY A 153 -14.92 -2.54 4.88
CA GLY A 153 -13.59 -2.81 4.31
C GLY A 153 -13.64 -3.76 3.11
N LEU A 154 -14.40 -4.87 3.19
CA LEU A 154 -14.58 -5.81 2.08
C LEU A 154 -15.34 -5.17 0.91
N SER A 155 -16.42 -4.44 1.18
CA SER A 155 -17.18 -3.74 0.14
C SER A 155 -16.37 -2.59 -0.46
N GLY A 156 -15.57 -1.88 0.33
CA GLY A 156 -14.64 -0.86 -0.12
C GLY A 156 -13.58 -1.40 -1.07
N ALA A 157 -13.02 -2.58 -0.78
CA ALA A 157 -12.10 -3.27 -1.69
C ALA A 157 -12.77 -3.56 -3.05
N CYS A 158 -14.02 -4.06 -3.06
CA CYS A 158 -14.79 -4.26 -4.28
C CYS A 158 -15.07 -2.94 -5.01
N ALA A 159 -15.37 -1.86 -4.29
CA ALA A 159 -15.60 -0.54 -4.86
C ALA A 159 -14.34 0.01 -5.54
N ILE A 160 -13.17 -0.11 -4.90
CA ILE A 160 -11.87 0.31 -5.48
C ILE A 160 -11.56 -0.46 -6.76
N ILE A 161 -11.75 -1.79 -6.79
CA ILE A 161 -11.55 -2.63 -7.97
C ILE A 161 -12.49 -2.18 -9.10
N THR A 162 -13.77 -1.97 -8.78
CA THR A 162 -14.78 -1.52 -9.74
C THR A 162 -14.45 -0.14 -10.30
N MET A 163 -14.10 0.80 -9.43
CA MET A 163 -13.69 2.16 -9.81
C MET A 163 -12.44 2.13 -10.69
N GLY A 164 -11.40 1.41 -10.29
CA GLY A 164 -10.17 1.25 -11.07
C GLY A 164 -10.44 0.66 -12.46
N THR A 165 -11.35 -0.34 -12.55
CA THR A 165 -11.76 -0.94 -13.81
C THR A 165 -12.46 0.06 -14.74
N LEU A 166 -13.35 0.90 -14.20
CA LEU A 166 -14.05 1.94 -14.97
C LEU A 166 -13.09 3.05 -15.41
N LEU A 167 -12.20 3.51 -14.53
CA LEU A 167 -11.19 4.53 -14.84
C LEU A 167 -10.22 4.06 -15.93
N ALA A 168 -9.85 2.77 -15.93
CA ALA A 168 -8.97 2.18 -16.95
C ALA A 168 -9.57 2.18 -18.37
N ARG A 169 -10.91 2.37 -18.50
CA ARG A 169 -11.57 2.55 -19.81
C ARG A 169 -11.48 3.97 -20.36
N MET A 170 -11.15 4.94 -19.51
CA MET A 170 -11.17 6.35 -19.88
C MET A 170 -9.78 6.76 -20.38
N ASN A 171 -9.63 6.92 -21.70
CA ASN A 171 -8.35 7.23 -22.34
C ASN A 171 -7.67 8.53 -21.84
N TRP A 172 -8.44 9.48 -21.33
CA TRP A 172 -7.90 10.73 -20.78
C TRP A 172 -7.29 10.57 -19.37
N LEU A 173 -7.50 9.42 -18.70
CA LEU A 173 -6.94 9.08 -17.39
C LEU A 173 -5.68 8.19 -17.47
N ASN A 174 -4.97 8.22 -18.60
CA ASN A 174 -3.72 7.47 -18.76
C ASN A 174 -2.67 7.79 -17.69
N CYS A 175 -2.71 9.00 -17.10
CA CYS A 175 -1.84 9.36 -15.98
C CYS A 175 -2.11 8.49 -14.74
N LEU A 176 -3.37 8.22 -14.39
CA LEU A 176 -3.72 7.36 -13.25
C LEU A 176 -3.34 5.90 -13.53
N ARG A 177 -3.54 5.43 -14.76
CA ARG A 177 -3.09 4.11 -15.17
C ARG A 177 -1.58 3.98 -15.06
N PHE A 178 -0.83 4.97 -15.55
CA PHE A 178 0.62 5.03 -15.41
C PHE A 178 1.07 5.01 -13.95
N CYS A 179 0.42 5.78 -13.06
CA CYS A 179 0.68 5.75 -11.62
C CYS A 179 0.39 4.36 -11.03
N GLY A 180 -0.70 3.70 -11.47
CA GLY A 180 -1.02 2.35 -11.04
C GLY A 180 0.02 1.30 -11.45
N GLU A 181 0.49 1.36 -12.69
CA GLU A 181 1.56 0.49 -13.21
C GLU A 181 2.90 0.68 -12.46
N HIS A 182 3.14 1.90 -11.94
CA HIS A 182 4.34 2.27 -11.17
C HIS A 182 4.08 2.43 -9.67
N SER A 183 3.00 1.82 -9.16
CA SER A 183 2.56 2.01 -7.76
C SER A 183 3.63 1.63 -6.73
N ILE A 184 4.41 0.57 -6.98
CA ILE A 184 5.50 0.17 -6.09
C ILE A 184 6.63 1.21 -6.05
N VAL A 185 6.94 1.83 -7.19
CA VAL A 185 7.92 2.91 -7.30
C VAL A 185 7.47 4.12 -6.48
N ILE A 186 6.20 4.51 -6.67
CA ILE A 186 5.58 5.60 -5.92
C ILE A 186 5.62 5.28 -4.43
N TYR A 187 5.17 4.09 -4.03
CA TYR A 187 5.13 3.66 -2.63
C TYR A 187 6.50 3.72 -1.95
N LEU A 188 7.56 3.33 -2.62
CA LEU A 188 8.92 3.35 -2.06
C LEU A 188 9.44 4.78 -1.85
N ALA A 189 9.27 5.64 -2.85
CA ALA A 189 9.94 6.94 -2.89
C ALA A 189 9.08 8.12 -2.40
N PHE A 190 7.74 7.98 -2.30
CA PHE A 190 6.84 9.11 -2.02
C PHE A 190 7.11 9.83 -0.70
N PHE A 191 7.65 9.11 0.29
CA PHE A 191 7.93 9.67 1.62
C PHE A 191 8.87 10.88 1.54
N LEU A 192 9.92 10.83 0.71
CA LEU A 192 10.92 11.90 0.62
C LEU A 192 10.33 13.24 0.15
N PRO A 193 9.67 13.30 -1.03
CA PRO A 193 9.06 14.55 -1.49
C PRO A 193 7.87 14.96 -0.62
N MET A 194 7.12 14.02 -0.06
CA MET A 194 6.03 14.29 0.88
C MET A 194 6.55 15.00 2.13
N ALA A 195 7.57 14.45 2.79
CA ALA A 195 8.14 15.02 4.01
C ALA A 195 8.78 16.40 3.77
N ALA A 196 9.51 16.55 2.66
CA ALA A 196 10.10 17.81 2.28
C ALA A 196 9.03 18.89 2.03
N THR A 197 7.99 18.57 1.26
CA THR A 197 6.90 19.49 0.94
C THR A 197 6.13 19.89 2.18
N ARG A 198 5.78 18.91 3.03
CA ARG A 198 5.07 19.17 4.29
C ARG A 198 5.88 20.12 5.18
N THR A 199 7.17 19.85 5.35
CA THR A 199 8.04 20.68 6.18
C THR A 199 8.16 22.10 5.62
N LEU A 200 8.29 22.24 4.31
CA LEU A 200 8.37 23.53 3.64
C LEU A 200 7.07 24.34 3.83
N LEU A 201 5.92 23.73 3.56
CA LEU A 201 4.62 24.39 3.68
C LEU A 201 4.31 24.82 5.11
N LEU A 202 4.62 23.97 6.10
CA LEU A 202 4.40 24.30 7.51
C LEU A 202 5.34 25.40 8.02
N ARG A 203 6.58 25.47 7.52
CA ARG A 203 7.54 26.52 7.89
C ARG A 203 7.28 27.85 7.18
N ALA A 204 6.88 27.81 5.92
CA ALA A 204 6.64 29.01 5.12
C ALA A 204 5.32 29.71 5.52
N GLY A 205 4.37 29.00 6.14
CA GLY A 205 3.13 29.55 6.69
C GLY A 205 2.12 30.21 5.72
N PRO A 206 2.23 30.06 4.37
CA PRO A 206 1.32 30.79 3.45
C PRO A 206 -0.06 30.16 3.38
N ILE A 207 -0.21 28.90 3.78
CA ILE A 207 -1.44 28.12 3.68
C ILE A 207 -1.78 27.59 5.07
N HIS A 208 -2.98 27.93 5.58
CA HIS A 208 -3.46 27.51 6.89
C HIS A 208 -4.51 26.38 6.80
N ASP A 209 -5.03 26.14 5.59
CA ASP A 209 -6.01 25.07 5.37
C ASP A 209 -5.33 23.70 5.26
N ILE A 210 -5.64 22.82 6.22
CA ILE A 210 -5.08 21.47 6.32
C ILE A 210 -5.43 20.63 5.07
N GLY A 211 -6.64 20.81 4.51
CA GLY A 211 -7.09 20.09 3.32
C GLY A 211 -6.23 20.43 2.10
N THR A 212 -5.98 21.71 1.87
CA THR A 212 -5.12 22.19 0.78
C THR A 212 -3.67 21.71 0.95
N ILE A 213 -3.12 21.77 2.18
CA ILE A 213 -1.78 21.25 2.47
C ILE A 213 -1.72 19.75 2.14
N SER A 214 -2.69 18.96 2.61
CA SER A 214 -2.74 17.51 2.37
C SER A 214 -2.82 17.19 0.88
N LEU A 215 -3.62 17.92 0.11
CA LEU A 215 -3.74 17.75 -1.33
C LEU A 215 -2.40 18.02 -2.05
N LEU A 216 -1.78 19.17 -1.74
CA LEU A 216 -0.48 19.54 -2.34
C LEU A 216 0.61 18.54 -1.98
N VAL A 217 0.70 18.14 -0.71
CA VAL A 217 1.67 17.15 -0.23
C VAL A 217 1.49 15.81 -0.92
N THR A 218 0.24 15.39 -1.15
CA THR A 218 -0.07 14.14 -1.86
C THR A 218 0.35 14.22 -3.34
N ILE A 219 -0.03 15.29 -4.04
CA ILE A 219 0.33 15.48 -5.45
C ILE A 219 1.85 15.52 -5.61
N VAL A 220 2.54 16.33 -4.81
CA VAL A 220 4.00 16.43 -4.87
C VAL A 220 4.66 15.11 -4.44
N GLY A 221 4.08 14.38 -3.49
CA GLY A 221 4.52 13.06 -3.10
C GLY A 221 4.55 12.08 -4.28
N VAL A 222 3.45 12.01 -5.02
CA VAL A 222 3.33 11.12 -6.19
C VAL A 222 4.25 11.55 -7.33
N LEU A 223 4.17 12.82 -7.74
CA LEU A 223 4.98 13.34 -8.86
C LEU A 223 6.47 13.32 -8.53
N GLY A 224 6.84 13.67 -7.30
CA GLY A 224 8.21 13.64 -6.81
C GLY A 224 8.79 12.22 -6.77
N ALA A 225 8.00 11.23 -6.38
CA ALA A 225 8.41 9.83 -6.43
C ALA A 225 8.73 9.37 -7.87
N LEU A 226 7.88 9.73 -8.83
CA LEU A 226 8.12 9.45 -10.25
C LEU A 226 9.34 10.20 -10.79
N ALA A 227 9.56 11.44 -10.35
CA ALA A 227 10.75 12.21 -10.72
C ALA A 227 12.03 11.57 -10.16
N ILE A 228 12.03 11.14 -8.89
CA ILE A 228 13.15 10.42 -8.27
C ILE A 228 13.43 9.13 -9.04
N TRP A 229 12.41 8.38 -9.42
CA TRP A 229 12.58 7.17 -10.23
C TRP A 229 13.20 7.47 -11.59
N ARG A 230 12.70 8.48 -12.31
CA ARG A 230 13.28 8.89 -13.60
C ARG A 230 14.73 9.33 -13.48
N LEU A 231 15.05 10.08 -12.43
CA LEU A 231 16.41 10.49 -12.13
C LEU A 231 17.31 9.28 -11.82
N ALA A 232 16.83 8.35 -11.00
CA ALA A 232 17.56 7.13 -10.69
C ALA A 232 17.90 6.32 -11.94
N LEU A 233 16.94 6.18 -12.88
CA LEU A 233 17.19 5.54 -14.17
C LEU A 233 18.25 6.30 -14.99
N ALA A 234 18.18 7.65 -15.03
CA ALA A 234 19.10 8.47 -15.80
C ALA A 234 20.55 8.40 -15.29
N VAL A 235 20.75 8.24 -13.97
CA VAL A 235 22.09 8.12 -13.35
C VAL A 235 22.55 6.66 -13.16
N GLY A 236 21.79 5.69 -13.65
CA GLY A 236 22.13 4.28 -13.53
C GLY A 236 21.90 3.67 -12.13
N ALA A 237 21.17 4.36 -11.24
CA ALA A 237 20.84 3.89 -9.90
C ALA A 237 19.59 2.97 -9.87
N ASN A 238 19.48 2.05 -10.83
CA ASN A 238 18.33 1.17 -11.00
C ASN A 238 18.11 0.28 -9.77
N PHE A 239 19.16 0.00 -8.99
CA PHE A 239 19.09 -0.80 -7.77
C PHE A 239 18.10 -0.24 -6.72
N LEU A 240 17.75 1.04 -6.79
CA LEU A 240 16.76 1.64 -5.90
C LEU A 240 15.35 1.09 -6.12
N PHE A 241 15.01 0.70 -7.34
CA PHE A 241 13.68 0.26 -7.74
C PHE A 241 13.66 -1.14 -8.38
N GLU A 242 14.83 -1.64 -8.78
CA GLU A 242 15.01 -2.97 -9.33
C GLU A 242 16.03 -3.74 -8.50
N ARG A 243 15.68 -4.99 -8.13
CA ARG A 243 16.59 -5.81 -7.35
C ARG A 243 17.76 -6.29 -8.25
N PRO A 244 19.02 -6.02 -7.88
CA PRO A 244 20.17 -6.48 -8.64
C PRO A 244 20.22 -8.00 -8.76
N ALA A 245 20.78 -8.50 -9.88
CA ALA A 245 20.87 -9.93 -10.16
C ALA A 245 21.65 -10.72 -9.08
N ALA A 246 22.62 -10.08 -8.42
CA ALA A 246 23.39 -10.66 -7.33
C ALA A 246 22.54 -11.13 -6.14
N PHE A 247 21.35 -10.57 -5.94
CA PHE A 247 20.44 -10.96 -4.86
C PHE A 247 19.39 -12.01 -5.31
N TRP A 248 19.47 -12.54 -6.53
CA TRP A 248 18.58 -13.60 -7.01
C TRP A 248 19.05 -14.95 -6.44
N ILE A 249 18.14 -15.67 -5.81
CA ILE A 249 18.41 -16.97 -5.18
C ILE A 249 18.16 -18.14 -6.15
N ALA A 250 17.38 -17.90 -7.20
CA ALA A 250 17.10 -18.90 -8.22
C ALA A 250 17.46 -18.35 -9.61
N PRO A 251 17.98 -19.23 -10.54
CA PRO A 251 18.22 -18.80 -11.90
C PRO A 251 16.93 -18.29 -12.54
N GLN A 252 17.02 -17.17 -13.25
CA GLN A 252 15.90 -16.63 -14.00
C GLN A 252 15.47 -17.67 -15.04
N ARG A 253 14.26 -18.20 -14.92
CA ARG A 253 13.64 -18.87 -16.05
C ARG A 253 13.43 -17.81 -17.13
N PRO A 254 13.87 -18.05 -18.39
CA PRO A 254 13.60 -17.12 -19.48
C PRO A 254 12.10 -16.84 -19.52
N ARG A 255 11.71 -15.57 -19.55
CA ARG A 255 10.32 -15.20 -19.76
C ARG A 255 9.88 -15.82 -21.09
N PRO A 256 8.77 -16.57 -21.14
CA PRO A 256 8.24 -16.98 -22.42
C PRO A 256 7.97 -15.69 -23.22
N VAL A 257 8.63 -15.58 -24.36
CA VAL A 257 8.34 -14.54 -25.34
C VAL A 257 6.90 -14.79 -25.76
N LEU A 258 5.97 -13.96 -25.29
CA LEU A 258 4.63 -13.91 -25.84
C LEU A 258 4.82 -13.53 -27.31
N GLN A 259 4.84 -14.54 -28.20
CA GLN A 259 4.74 -14.30 -29.63
C GLN A 259 3.44 -13.51 -29.83
N ALA A 260 3.59 -12.28 -30.30
CA ALA A 260 2.46 -11.52 -30.79
C ALA A 260 1.76 -12.39 -31.83
N ALA A 261 0.55 -12.83 -31.51
CA ALA A 261 -0.32 -13.41 -32.50
C ALA A 261 -0.65 -12.31 -33.51
N GLU A 262 -0.13 -12.49 -34.72
CA GLU A 262 -0.51 -11.71 -35.91
C GLU A 262 -2.00 -11.84 -36.20
#